data_4a369b4d978d03106b2c5984790f2c42
#
_entry.id   4a369b4d978d03106b2c5984790f2c42
#
_cell.length_a   1.000
_cell.length_b   1.000
_cell.length_c   1.000
_cell.angle_alpha   90.00
_cell.angle_beta   90.00
_cell.angle_gamma   90.00
#
_symmetry.space_group_name_H-M   'P 1'
#
loop_
_entity.id
_entity.type
_entity.pdbx_description
1 polymer ?
#
loop_
_entity_poly.entity_id
_entity_poly.type
_entity_poly.pdbx_seq_one_letter_code
_entity_poly.pdbx_strand_id
1 'polypeptide(L)'
;MQRVRIGINTWVWTSPLTTETLEQLAPRVAEMKFDSIELAIEGTADLDYARGAAIVRDAGLGVSVCAAMGPDRDLIHPDHAIRASGMAYLRHCIDAAKVLGAVNVVGPLYSAVGRTWQATPEERAQDTDLLVLQLRDLAGYAATRGIVLCVEPLNRFETSFLNLASQAIDVIDRVAHPACGIMLDTFHMNVEERSLGAAIRATAGRLRHLHVCENDRGAPGSGHVPWQEVAAACRDIGFRGPFVIESFTNKVKSIARAAAIWRPLAASQDELAASGLRFLRPLLSSVDVVSARA
;
A
#
# COMPACT_ATOMS: atom_id res chain seq x y z
N MET A 1 6.39 -23.61 -8.72
CA MET A 1 5.51 -22.89 -7.76
C MET A 1 6.11 -21.54 -7.49
N GLN A 2 5.36 -20.45 -7.65
CA GLN A 2 5.87 -19.12 -7.35
C GLN A 2 5.68 -18.86 -5.84
N ARG A 3 6.79 -18.68 -5.13
CA ARG A 3 6.80 -18.38 -3.68
C ARG A 3 6.11 -17.04 -3.42
N VAL A 4 5.33 -16.95 -2.34
CA VAL A 4 4.77 -15.70 -1.85
C VAL A 4 5.90 -14.71 -1.56
N ARG A 5 5.77 -13.50 -2.07
CA ARG A 5 6.75 -12.42 -1.88
C ARG A 5 6.40 -11.63 -0.62
N ILE A 6 7.38 -11.44 0.26
CA ILE A 6 7.26 -10.61 1.44
C ILE A 6 8.19 -9.41 1.27
N GLY A 7 7.61 -8.23 1.29
CA GLY A 7 8.30 -6.95 1.19
C GLY A 7 8.23 -6.14 2.47
N ILE A 8 8.86 -4.95 2.42
CA ILE A 8 8.84 -4.00 3.51
C ILE A 8 8.85 -2.57 2.98
N ASN A 9 8.03 -1.70 3.58
CA ASN A 9 7.93 -0.29 3.24
C ASN A 9 9.06 0.52 3.90
N THR A 10 9.60 1.50 3.17
CA THR A 10 10.71 2.35 3.63
C THR A 10 10.34 3.28 4.79
N TRP A 11 9.07 3.58 5.02
CA TRP A 11 8.62 4.36 6.19
C TRP A 11 8.97 3.71 7.53
N VAL A 12 9.25 2.42 7.53
CA VAL A 12 9.79 1.75 8.73
C VAL A 12 11.04 2.44 9.24
N TRP A 13 11.87 3.03 8.37
CA TRP A 13 13.15 3.63 8.75
C TRP A 13 13.25 5.13 8.51
N THR A 14 12.60 5.65 7.47
CA THR A 14 12.83 7.02 7.00
C THR A 14 11.60 7.66 6.37
N SER A 15 11.56 8.99 6.38
CA SER A 15 10.65 9.87 5.65
C SER A 15 11.28 11.29 5.58
N PRO A 16 11.45 11.90 4.40
CA PRO A 16 11.28 11.30 3.09
C PRO A 16 12.36 10.26 2.76
N LEU A 17 12.13 9.46 1.71
CA LEU A 17 13.15 8.57 1.18
C LEU A 17 14.06 9.34 0.22
N THR A 18 15.38 9.34 0.46
CA THR A 18 16.37 9.90 -0.45
C THR A 18 17.20 8.81 -1.12
N THR A 19 17.95 9.17 -2.17
CA THR A 19 18.85 8.24 -2.87
C THR A 19 19.92 7.67 -1.91
N GLU A 20 20.51 8.53 -1.08
CA GLU A 20 21.54 8.15 -0.10
C GLU A 20 20.98 7.18 0.96
N THR A 21 19.74 7.42 1.41
CA THR A 21 19.09 6.54 2.36
C THR A 21 18.76 5.19 1.72
N LEU A 22 18.33 5.18 0.45
CA LEU A 22 18.04 3.95 -0.28
C LEU A 22 19.31 3.11 -0.50
N GLU A 23 20.46 3.75 -0.77
CA GLU A 23 21.77 3.06 -0.87
C GLU A 23 22.16 2.30 0.39
N GLN A 24 21.76 2.81 1.57
CA GLN A 24 22.00 2.15 2.85
C GLN A 24 20.95 1.08 3.17
N LEU A 25 19.69 1.33 2.83
CA LEU A 25 18.57 0.46 3.19
C LEU A 25 18.47 -0.78 2.30
N ALA A 26 18.64 -0.65 0.98
CA ALA A 26 18.38 -1.76 0.07
C ALA A 26 19.27 -2.99 0.36
N PRO A 27 20.60 -2.87 0.58
CA PRO A 27 21.43 -3.99 0.97
C PRO A 27 20.99 -4.62 2.29
N ARG A 28 20.63 -3.81 3.31
CA ARG A 28 20.14 -4.30 4.62
C ARG A 28 18.86 -5.11 4.49
N VAL A 29 17.91 -4.61 3.69
CA VAL A 29 16.63 -5.30 3.43
C VAL A 29 16.89 -6.64 2.74
N ALA A 30 17.81 -6.69 1.78
CA ALA A 30 18.22 -7.93 1.13
C ALA A 30 18.91 -8.91 2.09
N GLU A 31 19.81 -8.42 2.97
CA GLU A 31 20.47 -9.23 4.00
C GLU A 31 19.47 -9.84 4.99
N MET A 32 18.40 -9.11 5.34
CA MET A 32 17.28 -9.61 6.16
C MET A 32 16.44 -10.67 5.42
N LYS A 33 16.67 -10.90 4.10
CA LYS A 33 15.95 -11.89 3.27
C LYS A 33 14.51 -11.49 2.94
N PHE A 34 14.22 -10.22 2.81
CA PHE A 34 13.01 -9.75 2.14
C PHE A 34 13.10 -10.02 0.64
N ASP A 35 11.93 -10.20 0.00
CA ASP A 35 11.83 -10.44 -1.44
C ASP A 35 11.66 -9.13 -2.23
N SER A 36 11.22 -8.06 -1.56
CA SER A 36 10.98 -6.75 -2.17
C SER A 36 11.09 -5.61 -1.15
N ILE A 37 11.32 -4.42 -1.67
CA ILE A 37 11.25 -3.16 -0.93
C ILE A 37 10.17 -2.27 -1.54
N GLU A 38 9.40 -1.59 -0.70
CA GLU A 38 8.40 -0.64 -1.15
C GLU A 38 8.88 0.77 -0.88
N LEU A 39 8.97 1.55 -1.95
CA LEU A 39 9.51 2.90 -1.93
C LEU A 39 8.39 3.92 -1.78
N ALA A 40 8.39 4.65 -0.67
CA ALA A 40 7.46 5.74 -0.44
C ALA A 40 7.90 6.98 -1.23
N ILE A 41 7.04 7.47 -2.12
CA ILE A 41 7.26 8.70 -2.89
C ILE A 41 6.40 9.82 -2.29
N GLU A 42 7.01 10.69 -1.50
CA GLU A 42 6.32 11.79 -0.83
C GLU A 42 6.41 13.09 -1.64
N GLY A 43 7.57 13.36 -2.22
CA GLY A 43 7.87 14.50 -3.08
C GLY A 43 8.37 14.09 -4.47
N THR A 44 8.55 15.07 -5.34
CA THR A 44 8.96 14.83 -6.73
C THR A 44 10.47 14.93 -6.97
N ALA A 45 11.26 15.28 -5.95
CA ALA A 45 12.69 15.56 -6.05
C ALA A 45 13.54 14.83 -5.00
N ASP A 46 12.96 13.96 -4.17
CA ASP A 46 13.67 13.35 -3.05
C ASP A 46 14.56 12.18 -3.49
N LEU A 47 14.24 11.53 -4.60
CA LEU A 47 14.90 10.32 -5.08
C LEU A 47 15.30 10.46 -6.57
N ASP A 48 16.55 10.18 -6.89
CA ASP A 48 16.97 9.89 -8.27
C ASP A 48 16.48 8.48 -8.65
N TYR A 49 15.42 8.41 -9.45
CA TYR A 49 14.75 7.15 -9.79
C TYR A 49 15.63 6.23 -10.63
N ALA A 50 16.48 6.76 -11.52
CA ALA A 50 17.37 5.92 -12.34
C ALA A 50 18.45 5.27 -11.47
N ARG A 51 19.05 6.02 -10.54
CA ARG A 51 19.98 5.50 -9.55
C ARG A 51 19.30 4.55 -8.58
N GLY A 52 18.09 4.89 -8.11
CA GLY A 52 17.26 4.03 -7.25
C GLY A 52 16.98 2.68 -7.90
N ALA A 53 16.64 2.65 -9.19
CA ALA A 53 16.45 1.42 -9.95
C ALA A 53 17.71 0.54 -9.98
N ALA A 54 18.89 1.15 -10.15
CA ALA A 54 20.16 0.42 -10.09
C ALA A 54 20.40 -0.17 -8.69
N ILE A 55 20.22 0.62 -7.64
CA ILE A 55 20.41 0.20 -6.23
C ILE A 55 19.54 -1.02 -5.89
N VAL A 56 18.23 -0.97 -6.17
CA VAL A 56 17.32 -2.07 -5.82
C VAL A 56 17.55 -3.32 -6.65
N ARG A 57 17.88 -3.16 -7.93
CA ARG A 57 18.26 -4.27 -8.81
C ARG A 57 19.54 -4.95 -8.32
N ASP A 58 20.57 -4.19 -7.96
CA ASP A 58 21.87 -4.71 -7.53
C ASP A 58 21.75 -5.41 -6.16
N ALA A 59 20.78 -4.99 -5.33
CA ALA A 59 20.37 -5.69 -4.11
C ALA A 59 19.51 -6.94 -4.36
N GLY A 60 19.07 -7.18 -5.60
CA GLY A 60 18.23 -8.34 -5.96
C GLY A 60 16.78 -8.26 -5.42
N LEU A 61 16.28 -7.05 -5.15
CA LEU A 61 14.96 -6.82 -4.58
C LEU A 61 13.92 -6.51 -5.68
N GLY A 62 12.71 -7.05 -5.53
CA GLY A 62 11.54 -6.53 -6.22
C GLY A 62 11.13 -5.15 -5.68
N VAL A 63 10.36 -4.39 -6.46
CA VAL A 63 9.94 -3.02 -6.10
C VAL A 63 8.42 -2.86 -6.19
N SER A 64 7.84 -2.15 -5.23
CA SER A 64 6.55 -1.46 -5.30
C SER A 64 6.74 0.02 -4.95
N VAL A 65 5.81 0.86 -5.38
CA VAL A 65 5.79 2.29 -5.03
C VAL A 65 4.58 2.55 -4.16
N CYS A 66 4.79 3.14 -2.99
CA CYS A 66 3.72 3.63 -2.12
C CYS A 66 3.55 5.14 -2.30
N ALA A 67 2.31 5.59 -2.43
CA ALA A 67 1.95 6.99 -2.58
C ALA A 67 0.82 7.35 -1.61
N ALA A 68 0.94 8.51 -0.96
CA ALA A 68 -0.08 9.04 -0.07
C ALA A 68 -0.46 10.47 -0.48
N MET A 69 -1.76 10.73 -0.52
CA MET A 69 -2.30 12.04 -0.89
C MET A 69 -2.18 13.01 0.28
N GLY A 70 -1.52 14.14 0.05
CA GLY A 70 -1.43 15.25 1.00
C GLY A 70 -2.60 16.23 0.88
N PRO A 71 -2.67 17.27 1.74
CA PRO A 71 -3.76 18.22 1.74
C PRO A 71 -3.86 19.07 0.46
N ASP A 72 -2.76 19.14 -0.30
CA ASP A 72 -2.66 19.81 -1.61
C ASP A 72 -2.97 18.88 -2.79
N ARG A 73 -3.32 17.62 -2.54
CA ARG A 73 -3.49 16.54 -3.51
C ARG A 73 -4.69 15.68 -3.12
N ASP A 74 -5.80 15.82 -3.84
CA ASP A 74 -7.05 15.14 -3.52
C ASP A 74 -7.92 15.08 -4.77
N LEU A 75 -8.23 13.87 -5.26
CA LEU A 75 -8.95 13.67 -6.52
C LEU A 75 -10.43 14.03 -6.44
N ILE A 76 -10.98 14.11 -5.24
CA ILE A 76 -12.39 14.43 -4.99
C ILE A 76 -12.57 15.75 -4.22
N HIS A 77 -11.53 16.61 -4.18
CA HIS A 77 -11.63 17.91 -3.55
C HIS A 77 -12.56 18.83 -4.37
N PRO A 78 -13.37 19.70 -3.75
CA PRO A 78 -14.20 20.67 -4.47
C PRO A 78 -13.38 21.59 -5.39
N ASP A 79 -12.18 22.01 -4.95
CA ASP A 79 -11.28 22.84 -5.75
C ASP A 79 -10.62 22.03 -6.87
N HIS A 80 -10.83 22.48 -8.12
CA HIS A 80 -10.23 21.87 -9.30
C HIS A 80 -8.69 21.89 -9.28
N ALA A 81 -8.06 22.94 -8.73
CA ALA A 81 -6.60 23.03 -8.69
C ALA A 81 -5.98 21.94 -7.80
N ILE A 82 -6.61 21.64 -6.66
CA ILE A 82 -6.18 20.54 -5.76
C ILE A 82 -6.38 19.19 -6.44
N ARG A 83 -7.48 18.98 -7.18
CA ARG A 83 -7.66 17.74 -7.96
C ARG A 83 -6.61 17.61 -9.07
N ALA A 84 -6.31 18.68 -9.78
CA ALA A 84 -5.28 18.69 -10.82
C ALA A 84 -3.88 18.38 -10.25
N SER A 85 -3.56 18.92 -9.08
CA SER A 85 -2.33 18.60 -8.34
C SER A 85 -2.26 17.11 -7.96
N GLY A 86 -3.37 16.54 -7.47
CA GLY A 86 -3.46 15.10 -7.19
C GLY A 86 -3.23 14.23 -8.43
N MET A 87 -3.87 14.58 -9.54
CA MET A 87 -3.67 13.88 -10.83
C MET A 87 -2.21 13.96 -11.31
N ALA A 88 -1.58 15.13 -11.21
CA ALA A 88 -0.18 15.33 -11.58
C ALA A 88 0.77 14.49 -10.71
N TYR A 89 0.54 14.48 -9.39
CA TYR A 89 1.31 13.66 -8.45
C TYR A 89 1.21 12.16 -8.74
N LEU A 90 0.01 11.64 -8.96
CA LEU A 90 -0.16 10.21 -9.24
C LEU A 90 0.44 9.82 -10.60
N ARG A 91 0.36 10.67 -11.63
CA ARG A 91 1.09 10.46 -12.88
C ARG A 91 2.60 10.43 -12.66
N HIS A 92 3.14 11.33 -11.83
CA HIS A 92 4.54 11.30 -11.44
C HIS A 92 4.92 10.00 -10.74
N CYS A 93 4.12 9.50 -9.78
CA CYS A 93 4.37 8.21 -9.12
C CYS A 93 4.34 7.03 -10.12
N ILE A 94 3.44 7.06 -11.11
CA ILE A 94 3.39 6.04 -12.17
C ILE A 94 4.66 6.09 -13.04
N ASP A 95 5.13 7.27 -13.43
CA ASP A 95 6.37 7.43 -14.20
C ASP A 95 7.59 6.99 -13.41
N ALA A 96 7.67 7.37 -12.13
CA ALA A 96 8.71 6.93 -11.21
C ALA A 96 8.70 5.40 -11.04
N ALA A 97 7.52 4.79 -10.84
CA ALA A 97 7.36 3.34 -10.76
C ALA A 97 7.90 2.63 -12.00
N LYS A 98 7.63 3.18 -13.20
CA LYS A 98 8.16 2.64 -14.46
C LYS A 98 9.70 2.67 -14.49
N VAL A 99 10.31 3.77 -14.09
CA VAL A 99 11.77 3.91 -14.05
C VAL A 99 12.40 2.98 -13.03
N LEU A 100 11.78 2.88 -11.84
CA LEU A 100 12.22 2.01 -10.74
C LEU A 100 12.05 0.51 -11.02
N GLY A 101 11.31 0.13 -12.08
CA GLY A 101 11.01 -1.27 -12.37
C GLY A 101 9.93 -1.86 -11.45
N ALA A 102 9.13 -1.02 -10.80
CA ALA A 102 7.98 -1.43 -10.02
C ALA A 102 6.84 -1.93 -10.92
N VAL A 103 5.95 -2.74 -10.35
CA VAL A 103 4.78 -3.26 -11.08
C VAL A 103 3.48 -2.57 -10.66
N ASN A 104 3.49 -1.85 -9.53
CA ASN A 104 2.32 -1.19 -8.99
C ASN A 104 2.67 0.13 -8.28
N VAL A 105 1.65 1.00 -8.19
CA VAL A 105 1.58 2.14 -7.29
C VAL A 105 0.41 1.90 -6.36
N VAL A 106 0.66 1.91 -5.06
CA VAL A 106 -0.29 1.51 -4.02
C VAL A 106 -0.54 2.64 -3.02
N GLY A 107 -1.66 2.58 -2.31
CA GLY A 107 -2.00 3.50 -1.22
C GLY A 107 -3.37 4.15 -1.35
N PRO A 108 -3.67 5.18 -0.53
CA PRO A 108 -4.92 5.94 -0.55
C PRO A 108 -4.94 6.94 -1.73
N LEU A 109 -5.06 6.44 -2.96
CA LEU A 109 -4.92 7.18 -4.22
C LEU A 109 -6.17 8.00 -4.58
N TYR A 110 -6.90 8.60 -3.64
CA TYR A 110 -8.18 9.25 -3.90
C TYR A 110 -8.41 10.57 -3.16
N SER A 111 -8.23 10.62 -1.85
CA SER A 111 -8.41 11.84 -1.06
C SER A 111 -7.22 12.10 -0.15
N ALA A 112 -7.06 13.34 0.30
CA ALA A 112 -6.03 13.70 1.26
C ALA A 112 -6.19 12.87 2.55
N VAL A 113 -5.10 12.23 2.99
CA VAL A 113 -5.05 11.49 4.25
C VAL A 113 -5.24 12.46 5.42
N GLY A 114 -6.11 12.08 6.35
CA GLY A 114 -6.55 12.93 7.46
C GLY A 114 -7.73 13.84 7.12
N ARG A 115 -8.18 13.89 5.88
CA ARG A 115 -9.41 14.60 5.52
C ARG A 115 -10.62 13.77 5.91
N THR A 116 -11.35 14.26 6.93
CA THR A 116 -12.63 13.68 7.37
C THR A 116 -13.74 14.69 7.21
N TRP A 117 -14.87 14.25 6.67
CA TRP A 117 -16.06 15.10 6.48
C TRP A 117 -17.33 14.28 6.50
N GLN A 118 -18.45 14.96 6.71
CA GLN A 118 -19.77 14.37 6.52
C GLN A 118 -20.29 14.75 5.14
N ALA A 119 -20.81 13.78 4.42
CA ALA A 119 -21.44 13.96 3.13
C ALA A 119 -22.83 13.33 3.14
N THR A 120 -23.77 13.97 2.47
CA THR A 120 -25.06 13.35 2.16
C THR A 120 -24.86 12.16 1.21
N PRO A 121 -25.82 11.23 1.09
CA PRO A 121 -25.75 10.15 0.11
C PRO A 121 -25.53 10.67 -1.32
N GLU A 122 -26.13 11.79 -1.69
CA GLU A 122 -26.03 12.42 -2.99
C GLU A 122 -24.63 13.00 -3.25
N GLU A 123 -24.05 13.71 -2.27
CA GLU A 123 -22.70 14.23 -2.35
C GLU A 123 -21.67 13.08 -2.43
N ARG A 124 -21.87 12.02 -1.64
CA ARG A 124 -21.01 10.83 -1.71
C ARG A 124 -21.09 10.14 -3.07
N ALA A 125 -22.27 10.07 -3.68
CA ALA A 125 -22.44 9.51 -5.01
C ALA A 125 -21.69 10.36 -6.05
N GLN A 126 -21.80 11.70 -5.98
CA GLN A 126 -21.07 12.63 -6.86
C GLN A 126 -19.54 12.50 -6.70
N ASP A 127 -19.04 12.45 -5.45
CA ASP A 127 -17.62 12.23 -5.18
C ASP A 127 -17.14 10.89 -5.73
N THR A 128 -17.97 9.84 -5.62
CA THR A 128 -17.65 8.52 -6.18
C THR A 128 -17.62 8.53 -7.70
N ASP A 129 -18.58 9.18 -8.35
CA ASP A 129 -18.61 9.34 -9.80
C ASP A 129 -17.36 10.08 -10.31
N LEU A 130 -16.98 11.15 -9.63
CA LEU A 130 -15.78 11.93 -9.94
C LEU A 130 -14.51 11.06 -9.77
N LEU A 131 -14.39 10.33 -8.66
CA LEU A 131 -13.26 9.43 -8.42
C LEU A 131 -13.14 8.38 -9.52
N VAL A 132 -14.24 7.72 -9.89
CA VAL A 132 -14.27 6.69 -10.95
C VAL A 132 -13.75 7.25 -12.27
N LEU A 133 -14.13 8.47 -12.66
CA LEU A 133 -13.64 9.10 -13.89
C LEU A 133 -12.13 9.35 -13.83
N GLN A 134 -11.63 9.90 -12.72
CA GLN A 134 -10.21 10.20 -12.56
C GLN A 134 -9.34 8.95 -12.48
N LEU A 135 -9.79 7.93 -11.74
CA LEU A 135 -9.08 6.65 -11.66
C LEU A 135 -9.05 5.92 -13.00
N ARG A 136 -10.11 6.05 -13.82
CA ARG A 136 -10.12 5.46 -15.17
C ARG A 136 -9.08 6.13 -16.09
N ASP A 137 -8.96 7.45 -16.05
CA ASP A 137 -7.91 8.19 -16.78
C ASP A 137 -6.50 7.77 -16.30
N LEU A 138 -6.28 7.75 -14.99
CA LEU A 138 -5.00 7.31 -14.41
C LEU A 138 -4.68 5.85 -14.72
N ALA A 139 -5.67 4.95 -14.71
CA ALA A 139 -5.49 3.55 -15.05
C ALA A 139 -5.12 3.37 -16.53
N GLY A 140 -5.73 4.14 -17.44
CA GLY A 140 -5.32 4.19 -18.84
C GLY A 140 -3.87 4.64 -19.00
N TYR A 141 -3.47 5.68 -18.28
CA TYR A 141 -2.08 6.17 -18.25
C TYR A 141 -1.12 5.14 -17.69
N ALA A 142 -1.46 4.48 -16.58
CA ALA A 142 -0.65 3.44 -15.94
C ALA A 142 -0.48 2.22 -16.84
N ALA A 143 -1.54 1.80 -17.55
CA ALA A 143 -1.52 0.66 -18.47
C ALA A 143 -0.46 0.84 -19.58
N THR A 144 -0.31 2.05 -20.13
CA THR A 144 0.74 2.34 -21.15
C THR A 144 2.16 2.17 -20.62
N ARG A 145 2.32 2.10 -19.32
CA ARG A 145 3.61 1.94 -18.62
C ARG A 145 3.80 0.55 -18.00
N GLY A 146 2.77 -0.31 -18.08
CA GLY A 146 2.75 -1.63 -17.45
C GLY A 146 2.61 -1.57 -15.93
N ILE A 147 2.04 -0.48 -15.39
CA ILE A 147 1.83 -0.25 -13.96
C ILE A 147 0.36 -0.50 -13.60
N VAL A 148 0.12 -1.06 -12.40
CA VAL A 148 -1.22 -1.22 -11.81
C VAL A 148 -1.37 -0.27 -10.63
N LEU A 149 -2.46 0.49 -10.60
CA LEU A 149 -2.85 1.29 -9.43
C LEU A 149 -3.62 0.40 -8.45
N CYS A 150 -3.30 0.50 -7.17
CA CYS A 150 -3.96 -0.28 -6.12
C CYS A 150 -4.52 0.67 -5.07
N VAL A 151 -5.85 0.80 -5.04
CA VAL A 151 -6.57 1.74 -4.17
C VAL A 151 -6.77 1.11 -2.80
N GLU A 152 -6.42 1.86 -1.75
CA GLU A 152 -6.46 1.43 -0.37
C GLU A 152 -7.60 2.09 0.41
N PRO A 153 -8.56 1.34 0.96
CA PRO A 153 -9.46 1.86 2.01
C PRO A 153 -8.70 2.12 3.31
N LEU A 154 -8.93 3.29 3.91
CA LEU A 154 -8.32 3.68 5.18
C LEU A 154 -9.33 3.60 6.33
N ASN A 155 -8.83 3.62 7.57
CA ASN A 155 -9.69 3.74 8.75
C ASN A 155 -10.37 5.12 8.84
N ARG A 156 -11.43 5.20 9.67
CA ARG A 156 -12.29 6.38 9.86
C ARG A 156 -11.61 7.62 10.41
N PHE A 157 -10.40 7.49 10.98
CA PHE A 157 -9.64 8.61 11.50
C PHE A 157 -8.80 9.29 10.41
N GLU A 158 -8.57 8.61 9.30
CA GLU A 158 -7.76 9.08 8.20
C GLU A 158 -8.58 9.47 6.96
N THR A 159 -9.79 8.94 6.81
CA THR A 159 -10.75 9.37 5.79
C THR A 159 -12.18 9.04 6.21
N SER A 160 -13.16 9.75 5.62
CA SER A 160 -14.58 9.37 5.71
C SER A 160 -15.14 8.86 4.37
N PHE A 161 -14.29 8.55 3.40
CA PHE A 161 -14.75 8.24 2.04
C PHE A 161 -14.72 6.75 1.71
N LEU A 162 -13.54 6.13 1.64
CA LEU A 162 -13.39 4.69 1.43
C LEU A 162 -12.81 4.05 2.69
N ASN A 163 -13.64 3.35 3.44
CA ASN A 163 -13.26 2.73 4.71
C ASN A 163 -13.35 1.20 4.70
N LEU A 164 -14.14 0.64 3.79
CA LEU A 164 -14.40 -0.79 3.71
C LEU A 164 -13.95 -1.36 2.36
N ALA A 165 -13.53 -2.62 2.36
CA ALA A 165 -13.24 -3.38 1.14
C ALA A 165 -14.42 -3.37 0.15
N SER A 166 -15.67 -3.43 0.65
CA SER A 166 -16.87 -3.37 -0.18
C SER A 166 -17.03 -2.05 -0.97
N GLN A 167 -16.63 -0.93 -0.37
CA GLN A 167 -16.65 0.38 -1.05
C GLN A 167 -15.56 0.46 -2.13
N ALA A 168 -14.36 -0.07 -1.84
CA ALA A 168 -13.31 -0.17 -2.85
C ALA A 168 -13.71 -1.09 -4.01
N ILE A 169 -14.39 -2.21 -3.75
CA ILE A 169 -14.92 -3.10 -4.77
C ILE A 169 -15.87 -2.35 -5.71
N ASP A 170 -16.83 -1.58 -5.15
CA ASP A 170 -17.76 -0.79 -5.97
C ASP A 170 -17.01 0.20 -6.89
N VAL A 171 -16.05 0.94 -6.35
CA VAL A 171 -15.24 1.88 -7.14
C VAL A 171 -14.47 1.15 -8.25
N ILE A 172 -13.75 0.06 -7.93
CA ILE A 172 -12.92 -0.65 -8.90
C ILE A 172 -13.75 -1.32 -9.99
N ASP A 173 -14.90 -1.88 -9.65
CA ASP A 173 -15.82 -2.47 -10.62
C ASP A 173 -16.39 -1.40 -11.58
N ARG A 174 -16.64 -0.19 -11.09
CA ARG A 174 -17.09 0.94 -11.89
C ARG A 174 -15.96 1.55 -12.72
N VAL A 175 -14.71 1.57 -12.23
CA VAL A 175 -13.52 1.95 -13.02
C VAL A 175 -13.38 1.01 -14.22
N ALA A 176 -13.61 -0.28 -13.99
CA ALA A 176 -13.62 -1.33 -15.02
C ALA A 176 -12.36 -1.34 -15.91
N HIS A 177 -11.17 -1.19 -15.30
CA HIS A 177 -9.89 -1.16 -16.00
C HIS A 177 -8.88 -2.12 -15.38
N PRO A 178 -8.19 -3.00 -16.16
CA PRO A 178 -7.28 -4.03 -15.62
C PRO A 178 -6.06 -3.47 -14.88
N ALA A 179 -5.66 -2.24 -15.19
CA ALA A 179 -4.57 -1.52 -14.49
C ALA A 179 -5.05 -0.77 -13.24
N CYS A 180 -6.22 -1.11 -12.70
CA CYS A 180 -6.71 -0.60 -11.42
C CYS A 180 -7.22 -1.76 -10.58
N GLY A 181 -6.80 -1.85 -9.34
CA GLY A 181 -7.16 -2.91 -8.41
C GLY A 181 -7.23 -2.40 -6.97
N ILE A 182 -7.36 -3.33 -6.05
CA ILE A 182 -7.48 -3.05 -4.62
C ILE A 182 -6.18 -3.40 -3.92
N MET A 183 -5.81 -2.58 -2.96
CA MET A 183 -4.90 -2.86 -1.88
C MET A 183 -5.70 -2.90 -0.58
N LEU A 184 -5.34 -3.79 0.34
CA LEU A 184 -5.85 -3.80 1.71
C LEU A 184 -4.69 -3.69 2.70
N ASP A 185 -4.98 -3.15 3.89
CA ASP A 185 -4.04 -3.10 5.02
C ASP A 185 -4.71 -3.69 6.27
N THR A 186 -4.03 -4.62 6.91
CA THR A 186 -4.54 -5.29 8.12
C THR A 186 -4.80 -4.35 9.28
N PHE A 187 -4.07 -3.23 9.39
CA PHE A 187 -4.32 -2.19 10.38
C PHE A 187 -5.65 -1.47 10.13
N HIS A 188 -5.86 -0.99 8.90
CA HIS A 188 -7.11 -0.30 8.56
C HIS A 188 -8.31 -1.24 8.66
N MET A 189 -8.18 -2.46 8.15
CA MET A 189 -9.21 -3.49 8.25
C MET A 189 -9.54 -3.85 9.70
N ASN A 190 -8.54 -3.89 10.60
CA ASN A 190 -8.76 -4.20 12.02
C ASN A 190 -9.63 -3.16 12.73
N VAL A 191 -9.65 -1.91 12.24
CA VAL A 191 -10.52 -0.84 12.75
C VAL A 191 -11.92 -0.92 12.15
N GLU A 192 -12.04 -1.22 10.85
CA GLU A 192 -13.27 -1.01 10.08
C GLU A 192 -14.04 -2.29 9.79
N GLU A 193 -13.37 -3.41 9.54
CA GLU A 193 -14.01 -4.64 9.08
C GLU A 193 -14.47 -5.53 10.26
N ARG A 194 -15.63 -6.15 10.12
CA ARG A 194 -16.11 -7.13 11.11
C ARG A 194 -15.35 -8.45 11.05
N SER A 195 -14.81 -8.81 9.88
CA SER A 195 -13.99 -9.99 9.63
C SER A 195 -13.02 -9.66 8.50
N LEU A 196 -11.73 -9.71 8.80
CA LEU A 196 -10.67 -9.46 7.83
C LEU A 196 -10.72 -10.51 6.71
N GLY A 197 -10.95 -11.78 7.07
CA GLY A 197 -11.03 -12.86 6.09
C GLY A 197 -12.23 -12.73 5.15
N ALA A 198 -13.39 -12.30 5.65
CA ALA A 198 -14.55 -12.06 4.80
C ALA A 198 -14.30 -10.90 3.82
N ALA A 199 -13.71 -9.81 4.29
CA ALA A 199 -13.34 -8.66 3.47
C ALA A 199 -12.34 -9.05 2.37
N ILE A 200 -11.27 -9.80 2.72
CA ILE A 200 -10.29 -10.30 1.75
C ILE A 200 -10.99 -11.19 0.70
N ARG A 201 -11.83 -12.15 1.11
CA ARG A 201 -12.54 -13.03 0.17
C ARG A 201 -13.42 -12.25 -0.79
N ALA A 202 -14.08 -11.20 -0.32
CA ALA A 202 -14.93 -10.36 -1.17
C ALA A 202 -14.14 -9.68 -2.30
N THR A 203 -12.84 -9.40 -2.12
CA THR A 203 -11.99 -8.77 -3.15
C THR A 203 -11.47 -9.73 -4.24
N ALA A 204 -11.91 -11.00 -4.25
CA ALA A 204 -11.42 -12.00 -5.19
C ALA A 204 -11.30 -11.46 -6.62
N GLY A 205 -10.13 -11.67 -7.27
CA GLY A 205 -9.83 -11.17 -8.61
C GLY A 205 -9.44 -9.69 -8.70
N ARG A 206 -9.67 -8.88 -7.65
CA ARG A 206 -9.38 -7.44 -7.60
C ARG A 206 -8.19 -7.08 -6.72
N LEU A 207 -7.91 -7.89 -5.68
CA LEU A 207 -6.78 -7.67 -4.77
C LEU A 207 -5.45 -7.83 -5.51
N ARG A 208 -4.59 -6.83 -5.39
CA ARG A 208 -3.27 -6.80 -6.04
C ARG A 208 -2.12 -6.67 -5.06
N HIS A 209 -2.38 -6.12 -3.86
CA HIS A 209 -1.38 -5.80 -2.86
C HIS A 209 -1.97 -5.92 -1.46
N LEU A 210 -1.15 -6.29 -0.47
CA LEU A 210 -1.58 -6.36 0.91
C LEU A 210 -0.49 -5.78 1.82
N HIS A 211 -0.82 -4.71 2.56
CA HIS A 211 -0.02 -4.28 3.69
C HIS A 211 -0.34 -5.12 4.91
N VAL A 212 0.69 -5.51 5.62
CA VAL A 212 0.62 -6.40 6.78
C VAL A 212 1.35 -5.79 7.96
N CYS A 213 0.60 -5.45 8.98
CA CYS A 213 1.10 -4.97 10.27
C CYS A 213 0.08 -5.30 11.36
N GLU A 214 0.46 -5.13 12.61
CA GLU A 214 -0.47 -5.34 13.72
C GLU A 214 -1.47 -4.20 13.89
N ASN A 215 -2.43 -4.43 14.77
CA ASN A 215 -3.47 -3.49 15.16
C ASN A 215 -2.93 -2.14 15.70
N ASP A 216 -1.67 -2.06 16.03
CA ASP A 216 -0.98 -0.85 16.49
C ASP A 216 0.17 -0.40 15.57
N ARG A 217 0.19 -0.89 14.32
CA ARG A 217 1.30 -0.71 13.36
C ARG A 217 2.60 -1.43 13.75
N GLY A 218 2.54 -2.33 14.74
CA GLY A 218 3.65 -3.18 15.16
C GLY A 218 4.00 -4.29 14.18
N ALA A 219 5.03 -5.07 14.53
CA ALA A 219 5.43 -6.22 13.72
C ALA A 219 4.31 -7.26 13.63
N PRO A 220 4.03 -7.81 12.43
CA PRO A 220 3.08 -8.92 12.30
C PRO A 220 3.35 -10.04 13.32
N GLY A 221 2.30 -10.50 14.00
CA GLY A 221 2.35 -11.52 15.02
C GLY A 221 2.62 -11.03 16.44
N SER A 222 2.80 -9.72 16.66
CA SER A 222 3.02 -9.15 18.00
C SER A 222 1.74 -8.68 18.70
N GLY A 223 0.61 -8.68 18.02
CA GLY A 223 -0.68 -8.19 18.54
C GLY A 223 -1.82 -9.19 18.40
N HIS A 224 -2.97 -8.76 17.91
CA HIS A 224 -4.18 -9.58 17.86
C HIS A 224 -4.85 -9.68 16.48
N VAL A 225 -4.18 -9.28 15.41
CA VAL A 225 -4.68 -9.50 14.05
C VAL A 225 -4.87 -11.00 13.82
N PRO A 226 -6.03 -11.44 13.26
CA PRO A 226 -6.34 -12.87 13.08
C PRO A 226 -5.57 -13.46 11.87
N TRP A 227 -4.27 -13.59 11.98
CA TRP A 227 -3.35 -13.95 10.90
C TRP A 227 -3.69 -15.26 10.20
N GLN A 228 -4.20 -16.27 10.93
CA GLN A 228 -4.62 -17.53 10.32
C GLN A 228 -5.82 -17.33 9.39
N GLU A 229 -6.76 -16.45 9.78
CA GLU A 229 -7.90 -16.08 8.96
C GLU A 229 -7.46 -15.31 7.70
N VAL A 230 -6.53 -14.34 7.86
CA VAL A 230 -5.94 -13.57 6.75
C VAL A 230 -5.26 -14.50 5.75
N ALA A 231 -4.37 -15.38 6.22
CA ALA A 231 -3.66 -16.34 5.36
C ALA A 231 -4.61 -17.30 4.65
N ALA A 232 -5.63 -17.82 5.36
CA ALA A 232 -6.65 -18.69 4.78
C ALA A 232 -7.44 -17.97 3.68
N ALA A 233 -7.88 -16.74 3.94
CA ALA A 233 -8.64 -15.94 2.96
C ALA A 233 -7.81 -15.64 1.70
N CYS A 234 -6.54 -15.26 1.85
CA CYS A 234 -5.64 -15.04 0.72
C CYS A 234 -5.44 -16.32 -0.11
N ARG A 235 -5.33 -17.48 0.55
CA ARG A 235 -5.27 -18.77 -0.12
C ARG A 235 -6.56 -19.09 -0.89
N ASP A 236 -7.72 -18.88 -0.26
CA ASP A 236 -9.03 -19.18 -0.84
C ASP A 236 -9.28 -18.42 -2.15
N ILE A 237 -8.81 -17.16 -2.23
CA ILE A 237 -8.93 -16.35 -3.46
C ILE A 237 -7.76 -16.51 -4.42
N GLY A 238 -6.78 -17.34 -4.11
CA GLY A 238 -5.59 -17.52 -4.93
C GLY A 238 -4.71 -16.26 -5.04
N PHE A 239 -4.63 -15.45 -3.98
CA PHE A 239 -3.84 -14.21 -3.99
C PHE A 239 -2.36 -14.49 -4.25
N ARG A 240 -1.76 -13.73 -5.20
CA ARG A 240 -0.36 -13.86 -5.62
C ARG A 240 0.42 -12.55 -5.54
N GLY A 241 -0.23 -11.48 -5.08
CA GLY A 241 0.42 -10.20 -4.85
C GLY A 241 1.43 -10.26 -3.70
N PRO A 242 2.21 -9.20 -3.51
CA PRO A 242 3.13 -9.09 -2.37
C PRO A 242 2.37 -8.84 -1.07
N PHE A 243 2.95 -9.34 0.02
CA PHE A 243 2.63 -8.98 1.39
C PHE A 243 3.74 -8.04 1.86
N VAL A 244 3.42 -6.80 2.15
CA VAL A 244 4.42 -5.78 2.50
C VAL A 244 4.21 -5.34 3.94
N ILE A 245 5.25 -5.49 4.78
CA ILE A 245 5.22 -4.96 6.14
C ILE A 245 5.24 -3.43 6.03
N GLU A 246 4.16 -2.79 6.51
CA GLU A 246 4.10 -1.36 6.67
C GLU A 246 4.10 -1.01 8.15
N SER A 247 5.03 -0.17 8.54
CA SER A 247 5.12 0.47 9.83
C SER A 247 5.87 1.78 9.69
N PHE A 248 5.94 2.55 10.76
CA PHE A 248 6.49 3.90 10.69
C PHE A 248 7.50 4.12 11.80
N THR A 249 8.58 4.84 11.46
CA THR A 249 9.57 5.22 12.47
C THR A 249 9.05 6.34 13.37
N ASN A 250 9.25 6.21 14.67
CA ASN A 250 9.01 7.28 15.63
C ASN A 250 10.15 8.32 15.70
N LYS A 251 11.25 8.10 14.97
CA LYS A 251 12.42 8.98 14.96
C LYS A 251 12.25 10.21 14.05
N VAL A 252 11.38 10.11 13.05
CA VAL A 252 11.06 11.20 12.12
C VAL A 252 9.71 11.78 12.50
N LYS A 253 9.71 13.01 13.03
CA LYS A 253 8.51 13.63 13.62
C LYS A 253 7.34 13.78 12.65
N SER A 254 7.61 14.08 11.37
CA SER A 254 6.57 14.27 10.35
C SER A 254 5.75 13.01 10.16
N ILE A 255 6.42 11.88 9.86
CA ILE A 255 5.74 10.61 9.61
C ILE A 255 5.17 10.00 10.90
N ALA A 256 5.89 10.15 12.03
CA ALA A 256 5.40 9.70 13.33
C ALA A 256 4.07 10.39 13.70
N ARG A 257 3.95 11.70 13.40
CA ARG A 257 2.71 12.46 13.62
C ARG A 257 1.61 12.02 12.64
N ALA A 258 1.95 11.88 11.36
CA ALA A 258 0.99 11.49 10.32
C ALA A 258 0.38 10.10 10.59
N ALA A 259 1.21 9.13 11.03
CA ALA A 259 0.78 7.77 11.35
C ALA A 259 0.44 7.55 12.83
N ALA A 260 0.37 8.62 13.66
CA ALA A 260 0.07 8.59 15.10
C ALA A 260 0.99 7.65 15.92
N ILE A 261 2.26 7.53 15.55
CA ILE A 261 3.26 6.71 16.26
C ILE A 261 3.85 7.51 17.42
N TRP A 262 3.24 7.40 18.58
CA TRP A 262 3.61 8.15 19.79
C TRP A 262 4.60 7.39 20.69
N ARG A 263 4.84 6.10 20.46
CA ARG A 263 5.75 5.24 21.22
C ARG A 263 6.58 4.36 20.31
N PRO A 264 7.74 3.83 20.76
CA PRO A 264 8.42 2.77 20.03
C PRO A 264 7.54 1.50 19.96
N LEU A 265 7.49 0.88 18.79
CA LEU A 265 6.72 -0.35 18.54
C LEU A 265 7.59 -1.61 18.66
N ALA A 266 8.90 -1.45 18.67
CA ALA A 266 9.91 -2.50 18.89
C ALA A 266 11.18 -1.87 19.47
N ALA A 267 12.15 -2.70 19.87
CA ALA A 267 13.45 -2.24 20.36
C ALA A 267 14.23 -1.47 19.28
N SER A 268 14.04 -1.82 18.02
CA SER A 268 14.54 -1.09 16.86
C SER A 268 13.66 -1.35 15.63
N GLN A 269 13.82 -0.53 14.58
CA GLN A 269 13.12 -0.72 13.30
C GLN A 269 13.58 -2.02 12.61
N ASP A 270 14.84 -2.40 12.77
CA ASP A 270 15.36 -3.68 12.27
C ASP A 270 14.74 -4.88 12.99
N GLU A 271 14.55 -4.78 14.31
CA GLU A 271 13.88 -5.84 15.08
C GLU A 271 12.40 -5.95 14.68
N LEU A 272 11.71 -4.83 14.44
CA LEU A 272 10.36 -4.84 13.91
C LEU A 272 10.32 -5.59 12.57
N ALA A 273 11.19 -5.22 11.64
CA ALA A 273 11.28 -5.82 10.32
C ALA A 273 11.59 -7.33 10.40
N ALA A 274 12.63 -7.69 11.16
CA ALA A 274 13.08 -9.07 11.28
C ALA A 274 12.05 -9.97 11.97
N SER A 275 11.41 -9.50 13.04
CA SER A 275 10.41 -10.29 13.77
C SER A 275 9.14 -10.49 12.91
N GLY A 276 8.67 -9.46 12.21
CA GLY A 276 7.55 -9.57 11.28
C GLY A 276 7.84 -10.57 10.16
N LEU A 277 9.03 -10.51 9.57
CA LEU A 277 9.42 -11.47 8.52
C LEU A 277 9.51 -12.91 9.06
N ARG A 278 10.09 -13.12 10.25
CA ARG A 278 10.16 -14.44 10.90
C ARG A 278 8.77 -15.03 11.13
N PHE A 279 7.80 -14.20 11.49
CA PHE A 279 6.42 -14.63 11.70
C PHE A 279 5.71 -14.93 10.37
N LEU A 280 5.80 -14.05 9.40
CA LEU A 280 5.06 -14.17 8.13
C LEU A 280 5.57 -15.32 7.25
N ARG A 281 6.89 -15.59 7.23
CA ARG A 281 7.48 -16.56 6.31
C ARG A 281 6.90 -17.97 6.45
N PRO A 282 6.81 -18.56 7.63
CA PRO A 282 6.17 -19.88 7.81
C PRO A 282 4.65 -19.82 7.63
N LEU A 283 3.99 -18.76 8.08
CA LEU A 283 2.54 -18.58 7.95
C LEU A 283 2.11 -18.61 6.47
N LEU A 284 2.80 -17.84 5.63
CA LEU A 284 2.45 -17.66 4.23
C LEU A 284 2.93 -18.83 3.33
N SER A 285 3.82 -19.68 3.82
CA SER A 285 4.19 -20.92 3.09
C SER A 285 2.97 -21.82 2.84
N SER A 286 1.95 -21.75 3.69
CA SER A 286 0.68 -22.45 3.50
C SER A 286 -0.17 -21.89 2.35
N VAL A 287 0.06 -20.64 1.93
CA VAL A 287 -0.61 -19.99 0.79
C VAL A 287 -0.05 -20.51 -0.55
N ASP A 288 1.20 -21.00 -0.56
CA ASP A 288 1.86 -21.55 -1.75
C ASP A 288 1.30 -22.92 -2.20
N VAL A 289 0.66 -23.67 -1.31
CA VAL A 289 0.34 -25.10 -1.52
C VAL A 289 -0.85 -25.34 -2.46
N VAL A 290 -1.70 -24.37 -2.73
CA VAL A 290 -2.99 -24.58 -3.43
C VAL A 290 -2.86 -24.73 -4.96
N SER A 291 -1.72 -24.43 -5.58
CA SER A 291 -1.55 -24.57 -7.04
C SER A 291 -1.30 -26.01 -7.53
N ALA A 292 -1.24 -27.00 -6.63
CA ALA A 292 -0.96 -28.40 -6.98
C ALA A 292 -2.21 -29.29 -7.13
N ARG A 293 -3.43 -28.72 -7.03
CA ARG A 293 -4.69 -29.47 -7.12
C ARG A 293 -5.73 -28.78 -8.01
N ALA A 294 -5.34 -28.38 -9.20
CA ALA A 294 -6.28 -27.98 -10.26
C ALA A 294 -5.92 -28.70 -11.56
#